data_d67977c65c5ead6d7df01e78e2ddf03a
#
_entry.id   d67977c65c5ead6d7df01e78e2ddf03a
#
_cell.length_a   1.000
_cell.length_b   1.000
_cell.length_c   1.000
_cell.angle_alpha   90.00
_cell.angle_beta   90.00
_cell.angle_gamma   90.00
#
_symmetry.space_group_name_H-M   'P 1'
#
loop_
_entity.id
_entity.type
_entity.pdbx_description
1 polymer ?
#
loop_
_entity_poly.entity_id
_entity_poly.type
_entity_poly.pdbx_seq_one_letter_code
_entity_poly.pdbx_strand_id
1 'polypeptide(L)'
;MIVAHSVFPLAAESDILAEVAPRASDPVVTSGPDKFLGTEIEQLLKSKAVKTVVIVGSAAHGAVLHTAGAAAFRGFDVVVPVGGMSADSTYAEEYTTWHLANAPILGSHVKLTRRDRVNM
;
A
#
# COMPACT_ATOMS: atom_id res chain seq x y z
N MET A 1 6.84 14.38 1.94
CA MET A 1 6.05 13.17 1.63
C MET A 1 6.34 12.71 0.22
N ILE A 2 6.53 11.42 0.04
CA ILE A 2 6.68 10.80 -1.29
C ILE A 2 5.39 10.07 -1.60
N VAL A 3 4.85 10.27 -2.80
CA VAL A 3 3.69 9.53 -3.29
C VAL A 3 4.18 8.60 -4.40
N ALA A 4 4.00 7.30 -4.23
CA ALA A 4 4.33 6.31 -5.23
C ALA A 4 3.05 5.65 -5.74
N HIS A 5 2.96 5.48 -7.04
CA HIS A 5 1.83 4.85 -7.70
C HIS A 5 2.22 3.48 -8.23
N SER A 6 1.27 2.58 -8.30
CA SER A 6 1.54 1.24 -8.81
C SER A 6 0.38 0.71 -9.63
N VAL A 7 0.71 0.05 -10.72
CA VAL A 7 -0.23 -0.60 -11.62
C VAL A 7 0.19 -2.05 -11.87
N PHE A 8 -0.76 -2.88 -12.29
CA PHE A 8 -0.47 -4.24 -12.71
C PHE A 8 0.30 -4.27 -14.04
N PRO A 9 1.04 -5.35 -14.34
CA PRO A 9 1.85 -5.43 -15.56
C PRO A 9 1.09 -5.26 -16.88
N LEU A 10 -0.21 -5.58 -16.90
CA LEU A 10 -1.05 -5.42 -18.09
C LEU A 10 -1.81 -4.10 -18.11
N ALA A 11 -1.69 -3.30 -17.04
CA ALA A 11 -2.30 -1.99 -16.97
C ALA A 11 -1.32 -0.91 -17.40
N ALA A 12 -1.83 0.25 -17.79
CA ALA A 12 -1.04 1.42 -18.12
C ALA A 12 -1.21 2.49 -17.04
N GLU A 13 -0.22 3.38 -16.94
CA GLU A 13 -0.32 4.54 -16.04
C GLU A 13 -1.59 5.37 -16.34
N SER A 14 -1.98 5.44 -17.60
CA SER A 14 -3.20 6.13 -18.03
C SER A 14 -4.50 5.50 -17.49
N ASP A 15 -4.44 4.29 -16.93
CA ASP A 15 -5.58 3.66 -16.26
C ASP A 15 -5.83 4.21 -14.86
N ILE A 16 -4.89 4.98 -14.32
CA ILE A 16 -5.07 5.68 -13.06
C ILE A 16 -6.02 6.86 -13.27
N LEU A 17 -7.02 6.96 -12.40
CA LEU A 17 -7.99 8.05 -12.49
C LEU A 17 -7.30 9.42 -12.45
N ALA A 18 -7.80 10.35 -13.27
CA ALA A 18 -7.20 11.68 -13.39
C ALA A 18 -7.10 12.43 -12.05
N GLU A 19 -8.06 12.22 -11.15
CA GLU A 19 -8.11 12.85 -9.84
C GLU A 19 -6.94 12.46 -8.92
N VAL A 20 -6.33 11.31 -9.18
CA VAL A 20 -5.20 10.78 -8.40
C VAL A 20 -4.02 10.43 -9.29
N ALA A 21 -3.96 10.99 -10.48
CA ALA A 21 -2.89 10.72 -11.43
C ALA A 21 -1.52 11.12 -10.84
N PRO A 22 -0.48 10.34 -11.13
CA PRO A 22 0.87 10.67 -10.65
C PRO A 22 1.33 12.02 -11.20
N ARG A 23 2.02 12.77 -10.36
CA ARG A 23 2.73 13.97 -10.76
C ARG A 23 4.03 13.57 -11.46
N ALA A 24 4.65 14.49 -12.18
CA ALA A 24 5.89 14.22 -12.89
C ALA A 24 7.02 13.68 -11.97
N SER A 25 7.02 14.09 -10.71
CA SER A 25 8.01 13.67 -9.71
C SER A 25 7.64 12.40 -8.96
N ASP A 26 6.42 11.89 -9.12
CA ASP A 26 5.96 10.69 -8.40
C ASP A 26 6.46 9.44 -9.11
N PRO A 27 7.11 8.50 -8.41
CA PRO A 27 7.49 7.24 -9.02
C PRO A 27 6.25 6.39 -9.32
N VAL A 28 6.28 5.70 -10.45
CA VAL A 28 5.27 4.72 -10.82
C VAL A 28 5.96 3.40 -11.00
N VAL A 29 5.49 2.36 -10.29
CA VAL A 29 6.03 1.01 -10.41
C VAL A 29 4.98 0.07 -10.99
N THR A 30 5.45 -0.88 -11.77
CA THR A 30 4.63 -1.94 -12.34
C THR A 30 4.98 -3.24 -11.65
N SER A 31 4.01 -3.86 -11.02
CA SER A 31 4.25 -5.04 -10.21
C SER A 31 2.97 -5.84 -10.01
N GLY A 32 3.13 -7.09 -9.61
CA GLY A 32 2.03 -7.93 -9.13
C GLY A 32 1.45 -7.41 -7.80
N PRO A 33 0.79 -8.29 -7.02
CA PRO A 33 0.17 -7.85 -5.76
C PRO A 33 1.15 -7.24 -4.76
N ASP A 34 2.32 -7.84 -4.59
CA ASP A 34 3.38 -7.27 -3.74
C ASP A 34 4.14 -6.20 -4.53
N LYS A 35 3.98 -4.95 -4.12
CA LYS A 35 4.58 -3.82 -4.83
C LYS A 35 6.07 -3.62 -4.52
N PHE A 36 6.61 -4.36 -3.56
CA PHE A 36 8.05 -4.39 -3.30
C PHE A 36 8.78 -5.40 -4.17
N LEU A 37 8.14 -6.53 -4.47
CA LEU A 37 8.76 -7.63 -5.19
C LEU A 37 9.12 -7.22 -6.62
N GLY A 38 10.41 -7.31 -6.94
CA GLY A 38 10.90 -7.01 -8.29
C GLY A 38 10.85 -5.54 -8.68
N THR A 39 10.73 -4.62 -7.71
CA THR A 39 10.69 -3.18 -7.94
C THR A 39 11.79 -2.47 -7.17
N GLU A 40 11.99 -1.20 -7.48
CA GLU A 40 12.96 -0.34 -6.80
C GLU A 40 12.38 0.41 -5.61
N ILE A 41 11.13 0.14 -5.25
CA ILE A 41 10.43 0.94 -4.24
C ILE A 41 11.12 0.89 -2.87
N GLU A 42 11.59 -0.28 -2.45
CA GLU A 42 12.31 -0.41 -1.18
C GLU A 42 13.56 0.47 -1.14
N GLN A 43 14.36 0.39 -2.18
CA GLN A 43 15.59 1.18 -2.28
C GLN A 43 15.27 2.67 -2.30
N LEU A 44 14.25 3.07 -3.04
CA LEU A 44 13.82 4.46 -3.09
C LEU A 44 13.40 4.96 -1.71
N LEU A 45 12.55 4.22 -1.01
CA LEU A 45 12.08 4.60 0.32
C LEU A 45 13.23 4.70 1.32
N LYS A 46 14.14 3.74 1.31
CA LYS A 46 15.30 3.74 2.20
C LYS A 46 16.26 4.89 1.88
N SER A 47 16.46 5.22 0.62
CA SER A 47 17.31 6.34 0.21
C SER A 47 16.77 7.69 0.69
N LYS A 48 15.48 7.79 0.92
CA LYS A 48 14.80 8.98 1.44
C LYS A 48 14.58 8.92 2.96
N ALA A 49 15.17 7.94 3.64
CA ALA A 49 15.03 7.72 5.09
C ALA A 49 13.55 7.58 5.54
N VAL A 50 12.70 7.03 4.69
CA VAL A 50 11.31 6.77 5.02
C VAL A 50 11.22 5.63 6.03
N LYS A 51 10.47 5.83 7.10
CA LYS A 51 10.24 4.84 8.16
C LYS A 51 8.81 4.34 8.18
N THR A 52 7.88 5.17 7.79
CA THR A 52 6.44 4.87 7.82
C THR A 52 5.87 4.98 6.42
N VAL A 53 5.10 3.97 6.03
CA VAL A 53 4.38 3.97 4.76
C VAL A 53 2.88 3.93 5.02
N VAL A 54 2.14 4.70 4.24
CA VAL A 54 0.68 4.68 4.23
C VAL A 54 0.25 3.99 2.95
N ILE A 55 -0.54 2.92 3.07
CA ILE A 55 -0.93 2.10 1.92
C ILE A 55 -2.43 2.20 1.71
N VAL A 56 -2.80 2.55 0.50
CA VAL A 56 -4.19 2.64 0.04
C VAL A 56 -4.32 1.99 -1.32
N GLY A 57 -5.53 1.65 -1.70
CA GLY A 57 -5.81 1.16 -3.05
C GLY A 57 -6.73 -0.04 -3.10
N SER A 58 -6.63 -0.75 -4.20
CA SER A 58 -7.46 -1.89 -4.57
C SER A 58 -6.58 -2.97 -5.21
N ALA A 59 -6.82 -4.25 -4.96
CA ALA A 59 -7.84 -4.77 -4.07
C ALA A 59 -7.28 -4.94 -2.66
N ALA A 60 -8.15 -4.81 -1.66
CA ALA A 60 -7.77 -4.93 -0.26
C ALA A 60 -7.01 -6.22 0.04
N HIS A 61 -7.53 -7.36 -0.39
CA HIS A 61 -6.93 -8.69 -0.18
C HIS A 61 -5.83 -9.05 -1.18
N GLY A 62 -5.51 -8.16 -2.09
CA GLY A 62 -4.45 -8.30 -3.08
C GLY A 62 -3.32 -7.30 -2.83
N ALA A 63 -3.33 -6.21 -3.59
CA ALA A 63 -2.27 -5.21 -3.55
C ALA A 63 -2.06 -4.61 -2.15
N VAL A 64 -3.13 -4.27 -1.44
CA VAL A 64 -3.01 -3.67 -0.11
C VAL A 64 -2.43 -4.67 0.89
N LEU A 65 -3.04 -5.84 1.01
CA LEU A 65 -2.61 -6.87 1.96
C LEU A 65 -1.16 -7.30 1.74
N HIS A 66 -0.82 -7.65 0.50
CA HIS A 66 0.52 -8.14 0.18
C HIS A 66 1.59 -7.06 0.30
N THR A 67 1.28 -5.83 -0.09
CA THR A 67 2.24 -4.73 0.03
C THR A 67 2.43 -4.32 1.49
N ALA A 68 1.37 -4.28 2.28
CA ALA A 68 1.46 -3.98 3.71
C ALA A 68 2.30 -5.03 4.44
N GLY A 69 2.09 -6.32 4.14
CA GLY A 69 2.89 -7.40 4.69
C GLY A 69 4.35 -7.29 4.29
N ALA A 70 4.62 -7.07 3.01
CA ALA A 70 5.97 -6.92 2.50
C ALA A 70 6.71 -5.73 3.14
N ALA A 71 6.02 -4.61 3.34
CA ALA A 71 6.57 -3.45 4.02
C ALA A 71 6.92 -3.76 5.48
N ALA A 72 6.00 -4.41 6.20
CA ALA A 72 6.21 -4.79 7.60
C ALA A 72 7.41 -5.73 7.75
N PHE A 73 7.52 -6.73 6.88
CA PHE A 73 8.66 -7.66 6.90
C PHE A 73 9.99 -7.00 6.56
N ARG A 74 9.97 -5.84 5.92
CA ARG A 74 11.17 -5.05 5.62
C ARG A 74 11.50 -4.02 6.70
N GLY A 75 10.73 -4.01 7.79
CA GLY A 75 10.96 -3.15 8.93
C GLY A 75 10.31 -1.78 8.86
N PHE A 76 9.44 -1.53 7.88
CA PHE A 76 8.67 -0.29 7.86
C PHE A 76 7.52 -0.36 8.86
N ASP A 77 7.20 0.78 9.46
CA ASP A 77 5.91 0.97 10.10
C ASP A 77 4.87 1.21 9.01
N VAL A 78 3.72 0.55 9.14
CA VAL A 78 2.69 0.58 8.10
C VAL A 78 1.40 1.14 8.67
N VAL A 79 0.79 2.06 7.96
CA VAL A 79 -0.53 2.60 8.29
C VAL A 79 -1.47 2.27 7.14
N VAL A 80 -2.59 1.64 7.47
CA VAL A 80 -3.63 1.34 6.48
C VAL A 80 -4.93 2.02 6.93
N PRO A 81 -5.33 3.11 6.25
CA PRO A 81 -6.65 3.68 6.46
C PRO A 81 -7.71 2.72 5.92
N VAL A 82 -8.58 2.23 6.78
CA VAL A 82 -9.58 1.22 6.40
C VAL A 82 -10.47 1.72 5.27
N GLY A 83 -10.89 2.98 5.31
CA GLY A 83 -11.65 3.59 4.21
C GLY A 83 -10.83 3.92 2.96
N GLY A 84 -9.53 3.65 2.97
CA GLY A 84 -8.64 3.87 1.83
C GLY A 84 -8.38 2.61 1.00
N MET A 85 -8.97 1.49 1.36
CA MET A 85 -8.86 0.25 0.58
C MET A 85 -10.25 -0.23 0.16
N SER A 86 -10.32 -0.95 -0.95
CA SER A 86 -11.56 -1.48 -1.47
C SER A 86 -11.36 -2.87 -2.09
N ALA A 87 -12.44 -3.62 -2.16
CA ALA A 87 -12.50 -4.91 -2.82
C ALA A 87 -13.90 -5.13 -3.40
N ASP A 88 -14.05 -6.18 -4.18
CA ASP A 88 -15.32 -6.56 -4.77
C ASP A 88 -16.27 -7.28 -3.78
N SER A 89 -15.80 -7.56 -2.57
CA SER A 89 -16.63 -8.15 -1.52
C SER A 89 -16.30 -7.56 -0.15
N THR A 90 -17.34 -7.43 0.67
CA THR A 90 -17.19 -6.99 2.07
C THR A 90 -16.30 -7.94 2.86
N TYR A 91 -16.43 -9.25 2.61
CA TYR A 91 -15.59 -10.24 3.29
C TYR A 91 -14.10 -10.01 3.03
N ALA A 92 -13.73 -9.70 1.80
CA ALA A 92 -12.32 -9.44 1.47
C ALA A 92 -11.77 -8.23 2.22
N GLU A 93 -12.55 -7.17 2.37
CA GLU A 93 -12.16 -6.00 3.15
C GLU A 93 -12.06 -6.32 4.64
N GLU A 94 -13.04 -7.02 5.19
CA GLU A 94 -13.05 -7.41 6.60
C GLU A 94 -11.92 -8.37 6.94
N TYR A 95 -11.69 -9.37 6.09
CA TYR A 95 -10.58 -10.31 6.27
C TYR A 95 -9.23 -9.59 6.25
N THR A 96 -9.02 -8.71 5.29
CA THR A 96 -7.78 -7.93 5.19
C THR A 96 -7.54 -7.12 6.45
N THR A 97 -8.58 -6.44 6.94
CA THR A 97 -8.52 -5.68 8.18
C THR A 97 -8.13 -6.58 9.36
N TRP A 98 -8.80 -7.72 9.50
CA TRP A 98 -8.51 -8.66 10.57
C TRP A 98 -7.08 -9.20 10.46
N HIS A 99 -6.68 -9.60 9.26
CA HIS A 99 -5.35 -10.18 9.03
C HIS A 99 -4.23 -9.19 9.38
N LEU A 100 -4.34 -7.97 8.91
CA LEU A 100 -3.32 -6.95 9.17
C LEU A 100 -3.20 -6.62 10.66
N ALA A 101 -4.30 -6.69 11.40
CA ALA A 101 -4.30 -6.41 12.84
C ALA A 101 -3.79 -7.58 13.69
N ASN A 102 -3.90 -8.82 13.20
CA ASN A 102 -3.72 -10.00 14.04
C ASN A 102 -2.64 -10.99 13.58
N ALA A 103 -2.26 -10.97 12.31
CA ALA A 103 -1.28 -11.91 11.81
C ALA A 103 0.08 -11.73 12.49
N PRO A 104 0.84 -12.83 12.70
CA PRO A 104 2.17 -12.74 13.32
C PRO A 104 3.05 -11.73 12.59
N ILE A 105 3.82 -10.95 13.35
CA ILE A 105 4.68 -9.86 12.89
C ILE A 105 3.86 -8.65 12.40
N LEU A 106 2.85 -8.88 11.55
CA LEU A 106 2.05 -7.79 10.99
C LEU A 106 1.34 -6.98 12.08
N GLY A 107 0.74 -7.65 13.06
CA GLY A 107 0.00 -6.99 14.13
C GLY A 107 0.81 -6.00 14.95
N SER A 108 2.13 -6.14 15.01
CA SER A 108 3.01 -5.22 15.71
C SER A 108 3.54 -4.08 14.85
N HIS A 109 3.45 -4.19 13.53
CA HIS A 109 4.00 -3.19 12.60
C HIS A 109 2.92 -2.43 11.83
N VAL A 110 1.72 -2.99 11.71
CA VAL A 110 0.63 -2.38 10.95
C VAL A 110 -0.37 -1.73 11.88
N LYS A 111 -0.66 -0.47 11.64
CA LYS A 111 -1.73 0.27 12.30
C LYS A 111 -2.88 0.48 11.33
N LEU A 112 -4.06 0.03 11.74
CA LEU A 112 -5.29 0.33 11.03
C LEU A 112 -5.86 1.62 11.62
N THR A 113 -6.36 2.49 10.77
CA THR A 113 -6.90 3.76 11.19
C THR A 113 -8.09 4.17 10.33
N ARG A 114 -8.75 5.23 10.72
CA ARG A 114 -9.75 5.87 9.88
C ARG A 114 -9.06 6.84 8.92
N ARG A 115 -9.64 7.02 7.76
CA ARG A 115 -9.10 7.90 6.73
C ARG A 115 -8.89 9.33 7.22
N ASP A 116 -9.81 9.83 8.05
CA ASP A 116 -9.77 11.17 8.63
C ASP A 116 -8.73 11.33 9.76
N ARG A 117 -8.09 10.24 10.17
CA ARG A 117 -7.05 10.24 11.21
C ARG A 117 -5.63 10.21 10.64
N VAL A 118 -5.48 10.17 9.33
CA VAL A 118 -4.16 10.22 8.69
C VAL A 118 -3.78 11.69 8.53
N ASN A 119 -2.73 12.06 9.22
CA ASN A 119 -2.19 13.42 9.16
C ASN A 119 -0.85 13.38 8.42
N MET A 120 -0.85 13.96 7.25
CA MET A 120 0.32 13.95 6.36
C MET A 120 0.84 15.35 6.09
#